data_c825d2a3fcccb15d3982e42b9b316d66
#
_entry.id   c825d2a3fcccb15d3982e42b9b316d66
#
_cell.length_a   1.000
_cell.length_b   1.000
_cell.length_c   1.000
_cell.angle_alpha   90.00
_cell.angle_beta   90.00
_cell.angle_gamma   90.00
#
_symmetry.space_group_name_H-M   'P 1'
#
loop_
_entity.id
_entity.type
_entity.pdbx_description
1 polymer ?
#
loop_
_entity_poly.entity_id
_entity_poly.type
_entity_poly.pdbx_seq_one_letter_code
_entity_poly.pdbx_strand_id
1 'polypeptide(L)'
;MPSSAARAHRGLLVTVLCAGVTFAHAQQLRSIESLNQSYVTCVQSAFERRLDDFGASSLPQAAERAFLDCQSEEDALYTTAVASAPGNTQAMALVRAAVEQLKASLKAELLAEMPAKE
;
A
#
# COMPACT_ATOMS: atom_id res chain seq x y z
N MET A 1 36.21 19.18 6.49
CA MET A 1 34.97 19.91 6.70
C MET A 1 34.42 19.68 8.09
N PRO A 2 35.05 20.29 9.09
CA PRO A 2 34.64 20.05 10.47
C PRO A 2 33.23 20.51 10.79
N SER A 3 32.77 21.57 10.12
CA SER A 3 31.42 22.10 10.37
C SER A 3 30.32 21.12 9.89
N SER A 4 30.59 20.39 8.83
CA SER A 4 29.62 19.41 8.33
C SER A 4 29.48 18.23 9.28
N ALA A 5 30.61 17.79 9.85
CA ALA A 5 30.58 16.69 10.80
C ALA A 5 29.84 17.07 12.08
N ALA A 6 30.03 18.31 12.52
CA ALA A 6 29.34 18.81 13.70
C ALA A 6 27.82 18.89 13.48
N ARG A 7 27.43 19.30 12.30
CA ARG A 7 26.00 19.35 11.95
C ARG A 7 25.38 17.98 11.92
N ALA A 8 26.09 17.02 11.35
CA ALA A 8 25.60 15.64 11.31
C ALA A 8 25.43 15.08 12.72
N HIS A 9 26.35 15.42 13.59
CA HIS A 9 26.29 14.96 14.98
C HIS A 9 25.07 15.54 15.70
N ARG A 10 24.81 16.81 15.49
CA ARG A 10 23.67 17.47 16.11
C ARG A 10 22.37 16.89 15.60
N GLY A 11 22.30 16.63 14.30
CA GLY A 11 21.13 16.03 13.72
C GLY A 11 20.87 14.65 14.29
N LEU A 12 21.93 13.89 14.48
CA LEU A 12 21.82 12.56 15.06
C LEU A 12 21.29 12.59 16.49
N LEU A 13 21.80 13.55 17.29
CA LEU A 13 21.37 13.69 18.67
C LEU A 13 19.89 14.06 18.79
N VAL A 14 19.44 14.99 17.94
CA VAL A 14 18.03 15.40 17.94
C VAL A 14 17.16 14.20 17.54
N THR A 15 17.59 13.44 16.56
CA THR A 15 16.85 12.26 16.13
C THR A 15 16.74 11.24 17.26
N VAL A 16 17.82 11.03 17.99
CA VAL A 16 17.81 10.09 19.12
C VAL A 16 16.85 10.54 20.21
N LEU A 17 16.83 11.84 20.51
CA LEU A 17 15.94 12.35 21.55
C LEU A 17 14.47 12.14 21.21
N CYS A 18 14.11 12.20 19.94
CA CYS A 18 12.75 12.00 19.50
C CYS A 18 12.45 10.54 19.15
N ALA A 19 13.44 9.68 19.16
CA ALA A 19 13.33 8.32 18.65
C ALA A 19 12.30 7.47 19.39
N GLY A 20 12.09 7.72 20.68
CA GLY A 20 11.15 6.94 21.47
C GLY A 20 9.71 7.05 20.97
N VAL A 21 9.33 8.21 20.45
CA VAL A 21 7.97 8.43 19.96
C VAL A 21 7.87 8.21 18.46
N THR A 22 8.81 8.78 17.70
CA THR A 22 8.75 8.76 16.24
C THR A 22 9.16 7.44 15.62
N PHE A 23 9.97 6.67 16.33
CA PHE A 23 10.50 5.41 15.80
C PHE A 23 9.39 4.37 15.60
N ALA A 24 8.53 4.19 16.61
CA ALA A 24 7.42 3.25 16.51
C ALA A 24 6.45 3.65 15.41
N HIS A 25 6.17 4.95 15.31
CA HIS A 25 5.28 5.48 14.27
C HIS A 25 5.88 5.25 12.88
N ALA A 26 7.18 5.48 12.73
CA ALA A 26 7.86 5.25 11.46
C ALA A 26 7.83 3.78 11.05
N GLN A 27 7.96 2.86 12.01
CA GLN A 27 7.88 1.43 11.72
C GLN A 27 6.49 1.03 11.25
N GLN A 28 5.45 1.58 11.86
CA GLN A 28 4.08 1.30 11.43
C GLN A 28 3.82 1.81 10.02
N LEU A 29 4.31 3.00 9.70
CA LEU A 29 4.17 3.55 8.35
C LEU A 29 4.90 2.70 7.33
N ARG A 30 6.09 2.20 7.67
CA ARG A 30 6.84 1.30 6.78
C ARG A 30 6.12 -0.01 6.56
N SER A 31 5.49 -0.54 7.62
CA SER A 31 4.73 -1.78 7.50
C SER A 31 3.54 -1.60 6.57
N ILE A 32 2.81 -0.50 6.72
CA ILE A 32 1.67 -0.19 5.87
C ILE A 32 2.13 0.00 4.42
N GLU A 33 3.22 0.72 4.22
CA GLU A 33 3.76 0.96 2.89
C GLU A 33 4.21 -0.34 2.23
N SER A 34 4.88 -1.20 2.98
CA SER A 34 5.32 -2.50 2.50
C SER A 34 4.14 -3.39 2.12
N LEU A 35 3.10 -3.40 2.96
CA LEU A 35 1.89 -4.16 2.69
C LEU A 35 1.14 -3.61 1.50
N ASN A 36 1.12 -2.30 1.35
CA ASN A 36 0.51 -1.66 0.20
C ASN A 36 1.22 -2.09 -1.09
N GLN A 37 2.54 -2.09 -1.10
CA GLN A 37 3.32 -2.53 -2.25
C GLN A 37 3.07 -4.01 -2.55
N SER A 38 3.02 -4.84 -1.52
CA SER A 38 2.74 -6.27 -1.68
C SER A 38 1.36 -6.48 -2.29
N TYR A 39 0.39 -5.71 -1.85
CA TYR A 39 -0.96 -5.80 -2.37
C TYR A 39 -1.00 -5.39 -3.86
N VAL A 40 -0.41 -4.25 -4.19
CA VAL A 40 -0.38 -3.77 -5.56
C VAL A 40 0.33 -4.77 -6.47
N THR A 41 1.48 -5.27 -6.05
CA THR A 41 2.24 -6.26 -6.82
C THR A 41 1.43 -7.54 -7.03
N CYS A 42 0.74 -7.99 -5.98
CA CYS A 42 -0.10 -9.18 -6.07
C CYS A 42 -1.20 -8.99 -7.10
N VAL A 43 -1.91 -7.86 -7.04
CA VAL A 43 -3.01 -7.59 -7.96
C VAL A 43 -2.52 -7.49 -9.39
N GLN A 44 -1.41 -6.80 -9.61
CA GLN A 44 -0.85 -6.67 -10.96
C GLN A 44 -0.45 -8.03 -11.54
N SER A 45 0.23 -8.85 -10.75
CA SER A 45 0.64 -10.18 -11.19
C SER A 45 -0.56 -11.08 -11.44
N ALA A 46 -1.53 -11.02 -10.55
CA ALA A 46 -2.75 -11.81 -10.69
C ALA A 46 -3.55 -11.38 -11.93
N PHE A 47 -3.60 -10.07 -12.18
CA PHE A 47 -4.28 -9.54 -13.35
C PHE A 47 -3.66 -10.09 -14.63
N GLU A 48 -2.34 -10.10 -14.72
CA GLU A 48 -1.65 -10.64 -15.90
C GLU A 48 -1.97 -12.12 -16.10
N ARG A 49 -1.97 -12.89 -15.02
CA ARG A 49 -2.32 -14.32 -15.10
C ARG A 49 -3.77 -14.51 -15.55
N ARG A 50 -4.67 -13.69 -15.03
CA ARG A 50 -6.08 -13.80 -15.39
C ARG A 50 -6.36 -13.36 -16.81
N LEU A 51 -5.57 -12.43 -17.34
CA LEU A 51 -5.67 -12.05 -18.74
C LEU A 51 -5.39 -13.24 -19.66
N ASP A 52 -4.41 -14.06 -19.29
CA ASP A 52 -4.11 -15.26 -20.07
C ASP A 52 -5.31 -16.21 -20.10
N ASP A 53 -6.05 -16.28 -18.98
CA ASP A 53 -7.21 -17.18 -18.88
C ASP A 53 -8.44 -16.62 -19.61
N PHE A 54 -8.71 -15.33 -19.46
CA PHE A 54 -9.95 -14.72 -19.96
C PHE A 54 -9.80 -14.05 -21.31
N GLY A 55 -8.60 -13.62 -21.64
CA GLY A 55 -8.36 -12.85 -22.86
C GLY A 55 -8.62 -11.36 -22.69
N ALA A 56 -8.17 -10.59 -23.67
CA ALA A 56 -8.21 -9.13 -23.60
C ALA A 56 -9.63 -8.54 -23.61
N SER A 57 -10.59 -9.29 -24.15
CA SER A 57 -11.96 -8.79 -24.20
C SER A 57 -12.67 -8.82 -22.85
N SER A 58 -12.06 -9.46 -21.86
CA SER A 58 -12.65 -9.61 -20.52
C SER A 58 -11.81 -8.92 -19.46
N LEU A 59 -11.28 -7.72 -19.77
CA LEU A 59 -10.44 -6.96 -18.85
C LEU A 59 -11.10 -6.70 -17.49
N PRO A 60 -12.35 -6.24 -17.45
CA PRO A 60 -12.97 -6.02 -16.13
C PRO A 60 -13.08 -7.29 -15.30
N GLN A 61 -13.33 -8.42 -15.96
CA GLN A 61 -13.46 -9.70 -15.30
C GLN A 61 -12.11 -10.16 -14.74
N ALA A 62 -11.05 -9.99 -15.52
CA ALA A 62 -9.70 -10.30 -15.06
C ALA A 62 -9.31 -9.47 -13.85
N ALA A 63 -9.66 -8.18 -13.87
CA ALA A 63 -9.39 -7.29 -12.75
C ALA A 63 -10.14 -7.73 -11.49
N GLU A 64 -11.41 -8.07 -11.62
CA GLU A 64 -12.20 -8.55 -10.47
C GLU A 64 -11.59 -9.80 -9.86
N ARG A 65 -11.19 -10.74 -10.71
CA ARG A 65 -10.56 -11.96 -10.23
C ARG A 65 -9.21 -11.70 -9.58
N ALA A 66 -8.45 -10.75 -10.10
CA ALA A 66 -7.16 -10.40 -9.51
C ALA A 66 -7.33 -9.88 -8.09
N PHE A 67 -8.33 -9.05 -7.85
CA PHE A 67 -8.62 -8.56 -6.51
C PHE A 67 -9.00 -9.69 -5.57
N LEU A 68 -9.80 -10.63 -6.03
CA LEU A 68 -10.16 -11.80 -5.23
C LEU A 68 -8.95 -12.67 -4.91
N ASP A 69 -8.05 -12.84 -5.87
CA ASP A 69 -6.84 -13.63 -5.67
C ASP A 69 -5.93 -13.02 -4.60
N CYS A 70 -6.01 -11.70 -4.41
CA CYS A 70 -5.14 -10.98 -3.48
C CYS A 70 -5.87 -10.53 -2.22
N GLN A 71 -6.96 -11.17 -1.87
CA GLN A 71 -7.76 -10.79 -0.71
C GLN A 71 -6.99 -10.91 0.59
N SER A 72 -6.10 -11.89 0.70
CA SER A 72 -5.32 -12.03 1.93
C SER A 72 -4.35 -10.86 2.12
N GLU A 73 -3.79 -10.33 1.06
CA GLU A 73 -2.94 -9.14 1.12
C GLU A 73 -3.76 -7.90 1.46
N GLU A 74 -4.95 -7.81 0.92
CA GLU A 74 -5.87 -6.72 1.26
C GLU A 74 -6.24 -6.76 2.74
N ASP A 75 -6.54 -7.94 3.25
CA ASP A 75 -6.91 -8.11 4.67
C ASP A 75 -5.74 -7.74 5.58
N ALA A 76 -4.52 -8.12 5.21
CA ALA A 76 -3.34 -7.78 5.99
C ALA A 76 -3.12 -6.27 6.02
N LEU A 77 -3.30 -5.61 4.90
CA LEU A 77 -3.17 -4.16 4.80
C LEU A 77 -4.23 -3.48 5.67
N TYR A 78 -5.46 -3.91 5.56
CA TYR A 78 -6.57 -3.35 6.32
C TYR A 78 -6.34 -3.54 7.83
N THR A 79 -6.00 -4.76 8.23
CA THR A 79 -5.79 -5.09 9.64
C THR A 79 -4.67 -4.24 10.25
N THR A 80 -3.57 -4.08 9.52
CA THR A 80 -2.44 -3.30 10.00
C THR A 80 -2.80 -1.82 10.09
N ALA A 81 -3.52 -1.30 9.10
CA ALA A 81 -3.93 0.10 9.10
C ALA A 81 -4.90 0.39 10.24
N VAL A 82 -5.83 -0.52 10.51
CA VAL A 82 -6.77 -0.36 11.63
C VAL A 82 -6.03 -0.39 12.96
N ALA A 83 -5.03 -1.25 13.09
CA ALA A 83 -4.24 -1.32 14.31
C ALA A 83 -3.47 -0.02 14.57
N SER A 84 -3.17 0.73 13.53
CA SER A 84 -2.50 2.03 13.67
C SER A 84 -3.42 3.14 14.16
N ALA A 85 -4.74 2.92 14.11
CA ALA A 85 -5.74 3.92 14.51
C ALA A 85 -6.69 3.30 15.52
N PRO A 86 -6.21 2.97 16.72
CA PRO A 86 -6.98 2.16 17.68
C PRO A 86 -8.16 2.90 18.27
N GLY A 87 -9.24 2.15 18.49
CA GLY A 87 -10.33 2.56 19.32
C GLY A 87 -11.28 3.61 18.78
N ASN A 88 -11.20 3.92 17.50
CA ASN A 88 -11.99 4.98 16.92
C ASN A 88 -12.76 4.46 15.70
N THR A 89 -14.08 4.40 15.83
CA THR A 89 -14.95 3.94 14.75
C THR A 89 -14.79 4.78 13.48
N GLN A 90 -14.62 6.09 13.67
CA GLN A 90 -14.43 7.01 12.57
C GLN A 90 -13.12 6.74 11.84
N ALA A 91 -12.05 6.47 12.59
CA ALA A 91 -10.75 6.13 12.00
C ALA A 91 -10.83 4.83 11.20
N MET A 92 -11.58 3.85 11.73
CA MET A 92 -11.76 2.59 11.01
C MET A 92 -12.53 2.80 9.70
N ALA A 93 -13.53 3.67 9.71
CA ALA A 93 -14.27 4.00 8.51
C ALA A 93 -13.36 4.69 7.47
N LEU A 94 -12.47 5.56 7.94
CA LEU A 94 -11.52 6.23 7.05
C LEU A 94 -10.54 5.24 6.43
N VAL A 95 -10.07 4.28 7.22
CA VAL A 95 -9.18 3.23 6.71
C VAL A 95 -9.88 2.42 5.62
N ARG A 96 -11.12 2.04 5.87
CA ARG A 96 -11.88 1.28 4.89
C ARG A 96 -12.06 2.08 3.60
N ALA A 97 -12.42 3.36 3.72
CA ALA A 97 -12.58 4.23 2.56
C ALA A 97 -11.27 4.35 1.78
N ALA A 98 -10.14 4.45 2.49
CA ALA A 98 -8.83 4.55 1.84
C ALA A 98 -8.48 3.28 1.07
N VAL A 99 -8.77 2.11 1.64
CA VAL A 99 -8.52 0.84 0.96
C VAL A 99 -9.39 0.71 -0.28
N GLU A 100 -10.68 1.09 -0.17
CA GLU A 100 -11.58 1.03 -1.32
C GLU A 100 -11.14 2.00 -2.41
N GLN A 101 -10.65 3.17 -2.03
CA GLN A 101 -10.14 4.14 -3.00
C GLN A 101 -8.88 3.62 -3.68
N LEU A 102 -8.00 2.96 -2.93
CA LEU A 102 -6.81 2.33 -3.51
C LEU A 102 -7.22 1.29 -4.55
N LYS A 103 -8.20 0.46 -4.22
CA LYS A 103 -8.67 -0.56 -5.14
C LYS A 103 -9.27 0.06 -6.41
N ALA A 104 -10.06 1.11 -6.24
CA ALA A 104 -10.66 1.79 -7.39
C ALA A 104 -9.60 2.41 -8.30
N SER A 105 -8.59 3.06 -7.71
CA SER A 105 -7.49 3.64 -8.47
C SER A 105 -6.70 2.58 -9.20
N LEU A 106 -6.40 1.48 -8.51
CA LEU A 106 -5.63 0.38 -9.09
C LEU A 106 -6.39 -0.26 -10.23
N LYS A 107 -7.68 -0.47 -10.05
CA LYS A 107 -8.52 -1.03 -11.12
C LYS A 107 -8.52 -0.12 -12.34
N ALA A 108 -8.65 1.19 -12.14
CA ALA A 108 -8.62 2.15 -13.23
C ALA A 108 -7.29 2.11 -13.98
N GLU A 109 -6.18 1.98 -13.24
CA GLU A 109 -4.87 1.88 -13.86
C GLU A 109 -4.72 0.61 -14.69
N LEU A 110 -5.18 -0.52 -14.15
CA LEU A 110 -5.10 -1.79 -14.88
C LEU A 110 -5.88 -1.74 -16.18
N LEU A 111 -7.07 -1.18 -16.13
CA LEU A 111 -7.92 -1.12 -17.31
C LEU A 111 -7.41 -0.10 -18.33
N ALA A 112 -6.78 0.97 -17.86
CA ALA A 112 -6.27 2.01 -18.75
C ALA A 112 -5.00 1.57 -19.50
N GLU A 113 -4.17 0.75 -18.87
CA GLU A 113 -2.91 0.30 -19.48
C GLU A 113 -3.11 -0.65 -20.63
N MET A 114 -4.10 -1.52 -20.54
CA MET A 114 -4.26 -2.60 -21.49
C MET A 114 -4.60 -2.15 -22.92
N PRO A 115 -5.52 -1.18 -23.13
CA PRO A 115 -5.81 -0.74 -24.48
C PRO A 115 -4.62 -0.16 -25.22
N ALA A 116 -3.66 0.41 -24.48
CA ALA A 116 -2.50 1.02 -25.08
C ALA A 116 -1.55 0.01 -25.73
N LYS A 117 -1.66 -1.26 -25.36
CA LYS A 117 -0.79 -2.31 -25.88
C LYS A 117 -1.27 -2.85 -27.23
N GLU A 118 -2.47 -2.51 -27.62
CA GLU A 118 -2.99 -2.90 -28.90
C GLU A 118 -2.76 -1.81 -29.93
#